data_b8799672baf96754475d9726dbdf2268
#
_entry.id   b8799672baf96754475d9726dbdf2268
#
_cell.length_a   1.000
_cell.length_b   1.000
_cell.length_c   1.000
_cell.angle_alpha   90.00
_cell.angle_beta   90.00
_cell.angle_gamma   90.00
#
_symmetry.space_group_name_H-M   'P 1'
#
loop_
_entity.id
_entity.type
_entity.pdbx_description
1 polymer ?
#
loop_
_entity_poly.entity_id
_entity_poly.type
_entity_poly.pdbx_seq_one_letter_code
_entity_poly.pdbx_strand_id
1 'polypeptide(L)'
;MILLYNISLELTMNDLVNKEMTTTSRIVAEYFKKAHRNVLQNIDNLESSKQFNQLNFQQVDFKDSKGRTYQEYIISRDGFAMLAMGFTGKKAMEWKEKFLAAFNAMEAELIKNRSNIEWKSARLQGKAIRKITTDTVKDFVEYATIQGSSSAKMYYVNITKMEYKALDLLEQSKQHSGNFRDTLDLMQICFLQVAENIASAAMQKGTADGLHYKEIYIFAKQKVTEYAQSVGWARLT
;
A
#
# COMPACT_ATOMS: atom_id res chain seq x y z
N MET A 1 -0.98 -8.45 18.86
CA MET A 1 -2.35 -8.98 18.64
C MET A 1 -2.51 -9.62 17.26
N ILE A 2 -2.02 -9.01 16.19
CA ILE A 2 -2.01 -9.57 14.82
C ILE A 2 -1.17 -10.85 14.71
N LEU A 3 -0.04 -10.93 15.40
CA LEU A 3 0.82 -12.14 15.41
C LEU A 3 0.13 -13.35 16.04
N LEU A 4 -0.65 -13.16 17.12
CA LEU A 4 -1.39 -14.25 17.78
C LEU A 4 -2.60 -14.69 16.95
N TYR A 5 -3.20 -13.80 16.16
CA TYR A 5 -4.33 -14.11 15.28
C TYR A 5 -3.85 -14.95 14.08
N ASN A 6 -2.69 -14.60 13.48
CA ASN A 6 -2.07 -15.38 12.42
C ASN A 6 -1.63 -16.78 12.91
N ILE A 7 -1.06 -16.88 14.12
CA ILE A 7 -0.67 -18.16 14.73
C ILE A 7 -1.91 -19.05 14.96
N SER A 8 -3.04 -18.50 15.38
CA SER A 8 -4.28 -19.26 15.57
C SER A 8 -4.91 -19.72 14.25
N LEU A 9 -4.80 -18.94 13.17
CA LEU A 9 -5.25 -19.34 11.83
C LEU A 9 -4.30 -20.36 11.20
N GLU A 10 -2.98 -20.17 11.36
CA GLU A 10 -1.95 -21.11 10.90
C GLU A 10 -2.08 -22.47 11.60
N LEU A 11 -2.34 -22.52 12.91
CA LEU A 11 -2.54 -23.76 13.65
C LEU A 11 -3.80 -24.51 13.17
N THR A 12 -4.92 -23.80 12.90
CA THR A 12 -6.15 -24.46 12.42
C THR A 12 -6.11 -24.82 10.94
N MET A 13 -5.31 -24.14 10.12
CA MET A 13 -5.10 -24.49 8.71
C MET A 13 -4.00 -25.53 8.54
N ASN A 14 -2.90 -25.46 9.33
CA ASN A 14 -1.82 -26.43 9.30
C ASN A 14 -2.24 -27.82 9.81
N ASP A 15 -3.21 -27.90 10.72
CA ASP A 15 -3.78 -29.17 11.18
C ASP A 15 -4.62 -29.88 10.10
N LEU A 16 -5.09 -29.12 9.09
CA LEU A 16 -5.93 -29.62 8.00
C LEU A 16 -5.20 -29.87 6.70
N VAL A 17 -4.02 -29.26 6.54
CA VAL A 17 -3.26 -29.25 5.27
C VAL A 17 -1.83 -29.65 5.55
N ASN A 18 -1.31 -30.64 4.83
CA ASN A 18 0.08 -31.06 4.95
C ASN A 18 1.08 -30.01 4.38
N LYS A 19 2.40 -30.28 4.47
CA LYS A 19 3.46 -29.39 3.93
C LYS A 19 3.30 -29.02 2.45
N GLU A 20 2.56 -29.81 1.68
CA GLU A 20 2.28 -29.57 0.26
C GLU A 20 0.96 -28.82 0.04
N MET A 21 0.38 -28.27 1.10
CA MET A 21 -0.92 -27.58 1.10
C MET A 21 -2.08 -28.44 0.56
N THR A 22 -2.07 -29.73 0.90
CA THR A 22 -3.15 -30.67 0.60
C THR A 22 -3.74 -31.28 1.86
N THR A 23 -5.00 -31.73 1.79
CA THR A 23 -5.71 -32.46 2.85
C THR A 23 -6.39 -33.68 2.26
N THR A 24 -7.06 -34.52 3.07
CA THR A 24 -7.82 -35.65 2.57
C THR A 24 -9.30 -35.52 2.90
N SER A 25 -10.15 -36.15 2.09
CA SER A 25 -11.60 -36.14 2.29
C SER A 25 -12.02 -36.71 3.66
N ARG A 26 -11.20 -37.57 4.27
CA ARG A 26 -11.43 -38.11 5.61
C ARG A 26 -11.15 -37.08 6.69
N ILE A 27 -10.03 -36.38 6.61
CA ILE A 27 -9.67 -35.27 7.52
C ILE A 27 -10.74 -34.17 7.46
N VAL A 28 -11.19 -33.82 6.25
CA VAL A 28 -12.29 -32.86 6.05
C VAL A 28 -13.58 -33.34 6.72
N ALA A 29 -13.93 -34.63 6.56
CA ALA A 29 -15.11 -35.21 7.19
C ALA A 29 -15.04 -35.14 8.73
N GLU A 30 -13.91 -35.48 9.31
CA GLU A 30 -13.64 -35.42 10.75
C GLU A 30 -13.74 -33.99 11.28
N TYR A 31 -13.07 -33.04 10.63
CA TYR A 31 -13.08 -31.65 11.03
C TYR A 31 -14.47 -31.03 11.06
N PHE A 32 -15.27 -31.25 9.98
CA PHE A 32 -16.63 -30.72 9.89
C PHE A 32 -17.69 -31.61 10.57
N LYS A 33 -17.28 -32.70 11.22
CA LYS A 33 -18.16 -33.69 11.87
C LYS A 33 -19.22 -34.21 10.90
N LYS A 34 -18.82 -34.51 9.68
CA LYS A 34 -19.67 -35.09 8.63
C LYS A 34 -19.30 -36.55 8.39
N ALA A 35 -20.27 -37.36 7.93
CA ALA A 35 -19.95 -38.70 7.46
C ALA A 35 -19.08 -38.62 6.21
N HIS A 36 -17.98 -39.41 6.12
CA HIS A 36 -17.05 -39.40 4.99
C HIS A 36 -17.77 -39.60 3.66
N ARG A 37 -18.76 -40.53 3.62
CA ARG A 37 -19.62 -40.73 2.44
C ARG A 37 -20.27 -39.44 1.93
N ASN A 38 -20.72 -38.58 2.83
CA ASN A 38 -21.37 -37.31 2.45
C ASN A 38 -20.34 -36.31 1.88
N VAL A 39 -19.09 -36.36 2.35
CA VAL A 39 -18.01 -35.52 1.81
C VAL A 39 -17.66 -35.99 0.39
N LEU A 40 -17.54 -37.31 0.15
CA LEU A 40 -17.33 -37.87 -1.17
C LEU A 40 -18.44 -37.44 -2.14
N GLN A 41 -19.70 -37.60 -1.71
CA GLN A 41 -20.87 -37.20 -2.51
C GLN A 41 -20.89 -35.70 -2.83
N ASN A 42 -20.46 -34.84 -1.90
CA ASN A 42 -20.35 -33.41 -2.17
C ASN A 42 -19.25 -33.09 -3.18
N ILE A 43 -18.13 -33.85 -3.18
CA ILE A 43 -17.08 -33.71 -4.18
C ILE A 43 -17.60 -34.13 -5.56
N ASP A 44 -18.27 -35.28 -5.63
CA ASP A 44 -18.80 -35.81 -6.87
C ASP A 44 -19.90 -34.93 -7.49
N ASN A 45 -20.70 -34.27 -6.64
CA ASN A 45 -21.78 -33.36 -7.03
C ASN A 45 -21.34 -31.90 -7.19
N LEU A 46 -20.01 -31.61 -7.10
CA LEU A 46 -19.53 -30.25 -7.23
C LEU A 46 -19.66 -29.78 -8.69
N GLU A 47 -20.55 -28.82 -8.93
CA GLU A 47 -20.81 -28.23 -10.27
C GLU A 47 -19.70 -27.27 -10.73
N SER A 48 -18.44 -27.62 -10.51
CA SER A 48 -17.29 -26.86 -10.99
C SER A 48 -16.79 -27.41 -12.35
N SER A 49 -15.90 -26.64 -13.00
CA SER A 49 -15.36 -27.07 -14.29
C SER A 49 -14.55 -28.37 -14.16
N LYS A 50 -14.56 -29.21 -15.20
CA LYS A 50 -13.75 -30.44 -15.24
C LYS A 50 -12.27 -30.18 -14.94
N GLN A 51 -11.73 -29.08 -15.46
CA GLN A 51 -10.34 -28.67 -15.22
C GLN A 51 -10.10 -28.36 -13.74
N PHE A 52 -11.02 -27.63 -13.09
CA PHE A 52 -10.92 -27.33 -11.65
C PHE A 52 -10.93 -28.63 -10.84
N ASN A 53 -11.85 -29.56 -11.14
CA ASN A 53 -11.97 -30.81 -10.41
C ASN A 53 -10.71 -31.67 -10.55
N GLN A 54 -10.17 -31.80 -11.75
CA GLN A 54 -8.94 -32.57 -12.00
C GLN A 54 -7.71 -32.02 -11.27
N LEU A 55 -7.59 -30.70 -11.14
CA LEU A 55 -6.48 -30.06 -10.45
C LEU A 55 -6.59 -30.12 -8.92
N ASN A 56 -7.81 -30.21 -8.39
CA ASN A 56 -8.04 -29.96 -6.96
C ASN A 56 -8.53 -31.19 -6.20
N PHE A 57 -8.97 -32.27 -6.88
CA PHE A 57 -9.48 -33.49 -6.28
C PHE A 57 -8.86 -34.71 -6.93
N GLN A 58 -7.84 -35.27 -6.30
CA GLN A 58 -7.21 -36.50 -6.77
C GLN A 58 -7.78 -37.70 -6.04
N GLN A 59 -8.46 -38.58 -6.79
CA GLN A 59 -8.97 -39.83 -6.22
C GLN A 59 -7.83 -40.81 -5.93
N VAL A 60 -7.82 -41.38 -4.74
CA VAL A 60 -6.87 -42.38 -4.28
C VAL A 60 -7.56 -43.49 -3.49
N ASP A 61 -6.92 -44.63 -3.37
CA ASP A 61 -7.39 -45.73 -2.53
C ASP A 61 -6.69 -45.70 -1.16
N PHE A 62 -7.49 -45.82 -0.11
CA PHE A 62 -7.05 -45.94 1.28
C PHE A 62 -7.38 -47.36 1.81
N LYS A 63 -6.43 -47.97 2.52
CA LYS A 63 -6.66 -49.26 3.21
C LYS A 63 -6.82 -49.03 4.71
N ASP A 64 -7.88 -49.58 5.28
CA ASP A 64 -8.09 -49.56 6.72
C ASP A 64 -7.17 -50.56 7.46
N SER A 65 -7.19 -50.52 8.79
CA SER A 65 -6.42 -51.45 9.63
C SER A 65 -6.77 -52.92 9.46
N LYS A 66 -7.90 -53.22 8.81
CA LYS A 66 -8.38 -54.59 8.50
C LYS A 66 -8.09 -54.97 7.04
N GLY A 67 -7.32 -54.15 6.29
CA GLY A 67 -6.94 -54.38 4.89
C GLY A 67 -8.04 -54.11 3.87
N ARG A 68 -9.17 -53.54 4.24
CA ARG A 68 -10.28 -53.20 3.32
C ARG A 68 -9.92 -51.89 2.59
N THR A 69 -10.14 -51.86 1.26
CA THR A 69 -9.90 -50.71 0.43
C THR A 69 -11.12 -49.80 0.38
N TYR A 70 -10.90 -48.51 0.54
CA TYR A 70 -11.93 -47.47 0.46
C TYR A 70 -11.43 -46.34 -0.44
N GLN A 71 -12.36 -45.68 -1.11
CA GLN A 71 -12.08 -44.49 -1.89
C GLN A 71 -11.84 -43.28 -0.98
N GLU A 72 -10.85 -42.49 -1.30
CA GLU A 72 -10.50 -41.22 -0.66
C GLU A 72 -10.10 -40.20 -1.70
N TYR A 73 -10.22 -38.89 -1.42
CA TYR A 73 -9.68 -37.82 -2.23
C TYR A 73 -8.54 -37.12 -1.52
N ILE A 74 -7.43 -36.86 -2.21
CA ILE A 74 -6.46 -35.83 -1.86
C ILE A 74 -7.00 -34.53 -2.42
N ILE A 75 -7.10 -33.51 -1.58
CA ILE A 75 -7.77 -32.24 -1.88
C ILE A 75 -6.78 -31.10 -1.70
N SER A 76 -6.61 -30.27 -2.71
CA SER A 76 -5.78 -29.07 -2.62
C SER A 76 -6.42 -27.99 -1.72
N ARG A 77 -5.67 -26.95 -1.40
CA ARG A 77 -6.18 -25.78 -0.67
C ARG A 77 -7.44 -25.19 -1.33
N ASP A 78 -7.41 -25.01 -2.64
CA ASP A 78 -8.51 -24.39 -3.38
C ASP A 78 -9.73 -25.32 -3.49
N GLY A 79 -9.49 -26.62 -3.68
CA GLY A 79 -10.54 -27.66 -3.61
C GLY A 79 -11.20 -27.71 -2.21
N PHE A 80 -10.41 -27.64 -1.14
CA PHE A 80 -10.91 -27.58 0.21
C PHE A 80 -11.78 -26.33 0.46
N ALA A 81 -11.32 -25.15 0.02
CA ALA A 81 -12.07 -23.92 0.18
C ALA A 81 -13.42 -23.98 -0.56
N MET A 82 -13.42 -24.44 -1.80
CA MET A 82 -14.63 -24.59 -2.60
C MET A 82 -15.62 -25.57 -1.95
N LEU A 83 -15.13 -26.72 -1.49
CA LEU A 83 -15.94 -27.74 -0.82
C LEU A 83 -16.53 -27.21 0.51
N ALA A 84 -15.71 -26.55 1.34
CA ALA A 84 -16.10 -26.01 2.64
C ALA A 84 -17.15 -24.89 2.51
N MET A 85 -17.07 -24.07 1.45
CA MET A 85 -18.09 -23.06 1.16
C MET A 85 -19.46 -23.67 0.85
N GLY A 86 -19.54 -24.86 0.28
CA GLY A 86 -20.77 -25.60 0.06
C GLY A 86 -21.35 -26.25 1.33
N PHE A 87 -20.57 -26.43 2.38
CA PHE A 87 -21.02 -27.09 3.60
C PHE A 87 -21.98 -26.20 4.41
N THR A 88 -22.87 -26.89 5.13
CA THR A 88 -23.84 -26.28 6.09
C THR A 88 -23.55 -26.75 7.51
N GLY A 89 -24.12 -26.03 8.49
CA GLY A 89 -24.00 -26.32 9.91
C GLY A 89 -22.99 -25.44 10.63
N LYS A 90 -22.99 -25.49 11.97
CA LYS A 90 -22.25 -24.57 12.85
C LYS A 90 -20.74 -24.52 12.54
N LYS A 91 -20.10 -25.68 12.44
CA LYS A 91 -18.66 -25.77 12.13
C LYS A 91 -18.30 -25.16 10.76
N ALA A 92 -19.15 -25.35 9.76
CA ALA A 92 -18.94 -24.77 8.45
C ALA A 92 -19.11 -23.24 8.49
N MET A 93 -20.07 -22.73 9.24
CA MET A 93 -20.27 -21.29 9.42
C MET A 93 -19.09 -20.66 10.16
N GLU A 94 -18.63 -21.24 11.27
CA GLU A 94 -17.43 -20.79 12.00
C GLU A 94 -16.19 -20.72 11.09
N TRP A 95 -16.02 -21.70 10.19
CA TRP A 95 -14.93 -21.69 9.24
C TRP A 95 -15.08 -20.57 8.20
N LYS A 96 -16.29 -20.36 7.66
CA LYS A 96 -16.57 -19.30 6.68
C LYS A 96 -16.32 -17.91 7.26
N GLU A 97 -16.74 -17.66 8.49
CA GLU A 97 -16.49 -16.40 9.19
C GLU A 97 -14.99 -16.13 9.35
N LYS A 98 -14.20 -17.15 9.75
CA LYS A 98 -12.75 -17.05 9.87
C LYS A 98 -12.07 -16.81 8.51
N PHE A 99 -12.54 -17.49 7.46
CA PHE A 99 -12.04 -17.32 6.11
C PHE A 99 -12.28 -15.88 5.62
N LEU A 100 -13.49 -15.35 5.79
CA LEU A 100 -13.81 -13.96 5.43
C LEU A 100 -12.97 -12.95 6.22
N ALA A 101 -12.80 -13.16 7.52
CA ALA A 101 -11.97 -12.29 8.36
C ALA A 101 -10.50 -12.29 7.89
N ALA A 102 -9.95 -13.45 7.55
CA ALA A 102 -8.58 -13.56 7.01
C ALA A 102 -8.45 -12.89 5.64
N PHE A 103 -9.44 -13.06 4.76
CA PHE A 103 -9.48 -12.40 3.45
C PHE A 103 -9.49 -10.87 3.58
N ASN A 104 -10.38 -10.34 4.43
CA ASN A 104 -10.47 -8.89 4.68
C ASN A 104 -9.17 -8.33 5.29
N ALA A 105 -8.52 -9.09 6.18
CA ALA A 105 -7.22 -8.69 6.75
C ALA A 105 -6.12 -8.65 5.68
N MET A 106 -6.06 -9.63 4.78
CA MET A 106 -5.11 -9.63 3.66
C MET A 106 -5.38 -8.46 2.70
N GLU A 107 -6.65 -8.19 2.37
CA GLU A 107 -7.02 -7.05 1.53
C GLU A 107 -6.57 -5.73 2.13
N ALA A 108 -6.85 -5.51 3.43
CA ALA A 108 -6.44 -4.31 4.14
C ALA A 108 -4.91 -4.15 4.16
N GLU A 109 -4.16 -5.24 4.31
CA GLU A 109 -2.69 -5.21 4.27
C GLU A 109 -2.16 -4.92 2.87
N LEU A 110 -2.76 -5.48 1.82
CA LEU A 110 -2.40 -5.17 0.43
C LEU A 110 -2.62 -3.70 0.09
N ILE A 111 -3.76 -3.12 0.51
CA ILE A 111 -4.05 -1.70 0.33
C ILE A 111 -3.01 -0.84 1.07
N LYS A 112 -2.70 -1.18 2.33
CA LYS A 112 -1.69 -0.48 3.12
C LYS A 112 -0.29 -0.58 2.49
N ASN A 113 0.10 -1.75 1.99
CA ASN A 113 1.39 -1.95 1.34
C ASN A 113 1.49 -1.19 0.03
N ARG A 114 0.42 -1.12 -0.75
CA ARG A 114 0.35 -0.32 -1.97
C ARG A 114 0.55 1.15 -1.68
N SER A 115 -0.18 1.72 -0.73
CA SER A 115 -0.02 3.13 -0.34
C SER A 115 1.39 3.43 0.20
N ASN A 116 2.01 2.51 0.94
CA ASN A 116 3.40 2.65 1.41
C ASN A 116 4.41 2.65 0.25
N ILE A 117 4.20 1.84 -0.79
CA ILE A 117 5.06 1.79 -1.97
C ILE A 117 4.93 3.09 -2.76
N GLU A 118 3.71 3.55 -3.00
CA GLU A 118 3.43 4.81 -3.69
C GLU A 118 4.05 6.00 -2.95
N TRP A 119 3.87 6.07 -1.63
CA TRP A 119 4.48 7.09 -0.79
C TRP A 119 6.03 7.06 -0.84
N LYS A 120 6.64 5.89 -0.70
CA LYS A 120 8.09 5.73 -0.79
C LYS A 120 8.64 6.17 -2.14
N SER A 121 7.94 5.83 -3.21
CA SER A 121 8.29 6.24 -4.58
C SER A 121 8.23 7.76 -4.73
N ALA A 122 7.13 8.39 -4.35
CA ALA A 122 6.95 9.83 -4.38
C ALA A 122 8.01 10.54 -3.50
N ARG A 123 8.31 9.99 -2.32
CA ARG A 123 9.32 10.56 -1.41
C ARG A 123 10.73 10.48 -2.00
N LEU A 124 11.05 9.39 -2.70
CA LEU A 124 12.34 9.23 -3.39
C LEU A 124 12.47 10.25 -4.55
N GLN A 125 11.43 10.40 -5.35
CA GLN A 125 11.38 11.41 -6.41
C GLN A 125 11.52 12.82 -5.86
N GLY A 126 10.84 13.11 -4.73
CA GLY A 126 10.95 14.39 -4.05
C GLY A 126 12.36 14.72 -3.55
N LYS A 127 13.12 13.71 -3.13
CA LYS A 127 14.55 13.91 -2.78
C LYS A 127 15.38 14.32 -4.00
N ALA A 128 15.14 13.70 -5.17
CA ALA A 128 15.82 14.04 -6.42
C ALA A 128 15.47 15.47 -6.89
N ILE A 129 14.17 15.80 -6.90
CA ILE A 129 13.69 17.16 -7.23
C ILE A 129 14.30 18.18 -6.27
N ARG A 130 14.29 17.91 -4.95
CA ARG A 130 14.87 18.82 -3.96
C ARG A 130 16.34 19.09 -4.19
N LYS A 131 17.11 18.12 -4.66
CA LYS A 131 18.51 18.34 -5.01
C LYS A 131 18.64 19.36 -6.15
N ILE A 132 17.87 19.16 -7.23
CA ILE A 132 17.87 20.07 -8.39
C ILE A 132 17.41 21.49 -8.00
N THR A 133 16.31 21.58 -7.23
CA THR A 133 15.79 22.88 -6.79
C THR A 133 16.73 23.59 -5.83
N THR A 134 17.48 22.84 -5.01
CA THR A 134 18.52 23.43 -4.12
C THR A 134 19.66 24.01 -4.93
N ASP A 135 20.09 23.37 -6.01
CA ASP A 135 21.12 23.91 -6.92
C ASP A 135 20.60 25.21 -7.57
N THR A 136 19.36 25.25 -8.05
CA THR A 136 18.75 26.49 -8.58
C THR A 136 18.68 27.60 -7.53
N VAL A 137 18.34 27.28 -6.29
CA VAL A 137 18.35 28.27 -5.19
C VAL A 137 19.77 28.78 -4.93
N LYS A 138 20.79 27.92 -5.03
CA LYS A 138 22.18 28.29 -4.88
C LYS A 138 22.56 29.31 -5.95
N ASP A 139 22.27 29.02 -7.22
CA ASP A 139 22.54 29.92 -8.34
C ASP A 139 21.84 31.28 -8.15
N PHE A 140 20.59 31.25 -7.70
CA PHE A 140 19.85 32.48 -7.38
C PHE A 140 20.47 33.27 -6.20
N VAL A 141 20.97 32.61 -5.16
CA VAL A 141 21.67 33.25 -4.04
C VAL A 141 22.97 33.92 -4.54
N GLU A 142 23.73 33.26 -5.40
CA GLU A 142 24.92 33.83 -6.01
C GLU A 142 24.59 35.08 -6.87
N TYR A 143 23.55 34.98 -7.70
CA TYR A 143 23.02 36.08 -8.49
C TYR A 143 22.60 37.27 -7.61
N ALA A 144 21.83 37.03 -6.54
CA ALA A 144 21.41 38.05 -5.59
C ALA A 144 22.61 38.71 -4.89
N THR A 145 23.67 37.95 -4.61
CA THR A 145 24.91 38.48 -4.01
C THR A 145 25.62 39.40 -4.96
N ILE A 146 25.75 39.04 -6.23
CA ILE A 146 26.34 39.89 -7.28
C ILE A 146 25.58 41.21 -7.43
N GLN A 147 24.23 41.16 -7.29
CA GLN A 147 23.38 42.34 -7.32
C GLN A 147 23.36 43.15 -6.02
N GLY A 148 24.26 42.84 -5.07
CA GLY A 148 24.45 43.62 -3.82
C GLY A 148 23.52 43.27 -2.65
N SER A 149 22.92 42.07 -2.63
CA SER A 149 22.12 41.64 -1.48
C SER A 149 23.03 41.31 -0.29
N SER A 150 22.86 42.02 0.83
CA SER A 150 23.59 41.76 2.08
C SER A 150 23.08 40.51 2.82
N SER A 151 21.91 40.01 2.46
CA SER A 151 21.22 38.87 3.12
C SER A 151 20.86 37.77 2.15
N ALA A 152 21.57 37.63 1.02
CA ALA A 152 21.29 36.67 -0.04
C ALA A 152 21.11 35.23 0.48
N LYS A 153 21.93 34.80 1.45
CA LYS A 153 21.84 33.44 2.06
C LYS A 153 20.48 33.15 2.74
N MET A 154 19.76 34.19 3.14
CA MET A 154 18.41 33.98 3.72
C MET A 154 17.40 33.44 2.72
N TYR A 155 17.65 33.52 1.43
CA TYR A 155 16.75 32.99 0.42
C TYR A 155 16.62 31.46 0.47
N TYR A 156 17.62 30.71 0.94
CA TYR A 156 17.46 29.27 1.22
C TYR A 156 16.28 28.99 2.15
N VAL A 157 16.16 29.76 3.23
CA VAL A 157 15.08 29.62 4.21
C VAL A 157 13.79 30.26 3.70
N ASN A 158 13.87 31.42 3.07
CA ASN A 158 12.71 32.18 2.63
C ASN A 158 11.93 31.46 1.52
N ILE A 159 12.62 30.80 0.59
CA ILE A 159 11.99 30.03 -0.49
C ILE A 159 11.24 28.83 0.10
N THR A 160 11.87 28.05 0.97
CA THR A 160 11.19 26.93 1.64
C THR A 160 9.98 27.39 2.48
N LYS A 161 10.10 28.51 3.19
CA LYS A 161 8.96 29.09 3.94
C LYS A 161 7.85 29.56 3.02
N MET A 162 8.19 30.13 1.86
CA MET A 162 7.23 30.55 0.86
C MET A 162 6.44 29.37 0.31
N GLU A 163 7.11 28.29 -0.06
CA GLU A 163 6.52 27.05 -0.55
C GLU A 163 5.56 26.45 0.50
N TYR A 164 6.03 26.30 1.74
CA TYR A 164 5.23 25.77 2.82
C TYR A 164 4.04 26.67 3.18
N LYS A 165 4.22 28.00 3.11
CA LYS A 165 3.13 28.95 3.37
C LYS A 165 2.05 28.87 2.30
N ALA A 166 2.43 28.75 1.03
CA ALA A 166 1.48 28.66 -0.07
C ALA A 166 0.61 27.39 0.02
N LEU A 167 1.19 26.30 0.54
CA LEU A 167 0.53 25.01 0.73
C LEU A 167 0.01 24.79 2.16
N ASP A 168 -0.13 25.83 2.98
CA ASP A 168 -0.61 25.76 4.37
C ASP A 168 0.13 24.71 5.25
N LEU A 169 1.37 24.41 4.92
CA LEU A 169 2.23 23.46 5.63
C LEU A 169 3.15 24.15 6.66
N LEU A 170 3.20 25.51 6.69
CA LEU A 170 4.21 26.24 7.44
C LEU A 170 4.07 26.03 8.95
N GLU A 171 2.86 26.08 9.49
CA GLU A 171 2.63 25.93 10.93
C GLU A 171 2.91 24.49 11.39
N GLN A 172 2.51 23.51 10.61
CA GLN A 172 2.83 22.08 10.87
C GLN A 172 4.35 21.87 10.88
N SER A 173 5.07 22.50 9.94
CA SER A 173 6.53 22.36 9.86
C SER A 173 7.28 22.94 11.07
N LYS A 174 6.75 23.97 11.73
CA LYS A 174 7.34 24.55 12.94
C LYS A 174 7.21 23.67 14.18
N GLN A 175 6.19 22.82 14.22
CA GLN A 175 5.91 21.93 15.34
C GLN A 175 6.71 20.62 15.28
N HIS A 176 7.40 20.36 14.17
CA HIS A 176 8.11 19.11 13.95
C HIS A 176 9.62 19.25 14.18
N SER A 177 10.20 18.36 15.01
CA SER A 177 11.63 18.41 15.37
C SER A 177 12.56 17.64 14.44
N GLY A 178 12.03 16.93 13.43
CA GLY A 178 12.78 16.11 12.48
C GLY A 178 12.66 16.60 11.05
N ASN A 179 12.84 15.70 10.09
CA ASN A 179 12.61 16.00 8.69
C ASN A 179 11.09 16.06 8.42
N PHE A 180 10.52 17.24 8.46
CA PHE A 180 9.07 17.48 8.29
C PHE A 180 8.49 16.80 7.04
N ARG A 181 9.26 16.67 5.96
CA ARG A 181 8.80 16.03 4.71
C ARG A 181 8.53 14.53 4.87
N ASP A 182 9.06 13.89 5.88
CA ASP A 182 8.81 12.47 6.15
C ASP A 182 7.47 12.25 6.88
N THR A 183 6.80 13.31 7.32
CA THR A 183 5.46 13.28 7.95
C THR A 183 4.33 13.61 6.97
N LEU A 184 4.66 14.12 5.78
CA LEU A 184 3.69 14.49 4.77
C LEU A 184 3.02 13.24 4.17
N ASP A 185 1.74 13.35 3.86
CA ASP A 185 1.04 12.33 3.07
C ASP A 185 1.45 12.38 1.58
N LEU A 186 0.96 11.41 0.80
CA LEU A 186 1.29 11.29 -0.61
C LEU A 186 0.93 12.55 -1.42
N MET A 187 -0.26 13.10 -1.18
CA MET A 187 -0.75 14.29 -1.88
C MET A 187 0.07 15.52 -1.51
N GLN A 188 0.35 15.73 -0.22
CA GLN A 188 1.18 16.81 0.28
C GLN A 188 2.58 16.79 -0.33
N ILE A 189 3.19 15.59 -0.43
CA ILE A 189 4.50 15.43 -1.08
C ILE A 189 4.44 15.81 -2.56
N CYS A 190 3.44 15.32 -3.30
CA CYS A 190 3.29 15.62 -4.72
C CYS A 190 3.07 17.14 -4.96
N PHE A 191 2.20 17.78 -4.21
CA PHE A 191 1.97 19.22 -4.35
C PHE A 191 3.19 20.05 -4.01
N LEU A 192 3.94 19.65 -2.96
CA LEU A 192 5.17 20.33 -2.60
C LEU A 192 6.25 20.23 -3.70
N GLN A 193 6.39 19.07 -4.34
CA GLN A 193 7.31 18.88 -5.46
C GLN A 193 6.98 19.79 -6.63
N VAL A 194 5.70 19.94 -6.96
CA VAL A 194 5.27 20.85 -8.03
C VAL A 194 5.53 22.29 -7.66
N ALA A 195 5.25 22.71 -6.43
CA ALA A 195 5.54 24.06 -5.94
C ALA A 195 7.04 24.39 -6.00
N GLU A 196 7.92 23.45 -5.64
CA GLU A 196 9.36 23.57 -5.74
C GLU A 196 9.82 23.75 -7.19
N ASN A 197 9.27 22.95 -8.11
CA ASN A 197 9.59 23.06 -9.54
C ASN A 197 9.13 24.42 -10.12
N ILE A 198 7.96 24.90 -9.73
CA ILE A 198 7.43 26.21 -10.15
C ILE A 198 8.32 27.33 -9.63
N ALA A 199 8.73 27.29 -8.35
CA ALA A 199 9.65 28.27 -7.78
C ALA A 199 10.99 28.28 -8.52
N SER A 200 11.56 27.10 -8.79
CA SER A 200 12.80 26.94 -9.55
C SER A 200 12.71 27.52 -10.97
N ALA A 201 11.65 27.17 -11.69
CA ALA A 201 11.44 27.65 -13.06
C ALA A 201 11.27 29.19 -13.08
N ALA A 202 10.56 29.75 -12.12
CA ALA A 202 10.38 31.19 -12.00
C ALA A 202 11.69 31.92 -11.69
N MET A 203 12.53 31.35 -10.81
CA MET A 203 13.85 31.90 -10.51
C MET A 203 14.79 31.84 -11.71
N GLN A 204 14.87 30.70 -12.39
CA GLN A 204 15.68 30.54 -13.59
C GLN A 204 15.28 31.53 -14.69
N LYS A 205 13.97 31.66 -14.94
CA LYS A 205 13.45 32.61 -15.92
C LYS A 205 13.80 34.03 -15.55
N GLY A 206 13.51 34.46 -14.33
CA GLY A 206 13.81 35.84 -13.91
C GLY A 206 15.30 36.18 -13.94
N THR A 207 16.18 35.23 -13.62
CA THR A 207 17.64 35.39 -13.74
C THR A 207 18.04 35.51 -15.20
N ALA A 208 17.51 34.69 -16.10
CA ALA A 208 17.78 34.76 -17.54
C ALA A 208 17.28 36.07 -18.15
N ASP A 209 16.14 36.59 -17.70
CA ASP A 209 15.57 37.86 -18.11
C ASP A 209 16.32 39.08 -17.51
N GLY A 210 17.31 38.86 -16.64
CA GLY A 210 18.11 39.91 -16.02
C GLY A 210 17.38 40.76 -14.98
N LEU A 211 16.28 40.22 -14.41
CA LEU A 211 15.48 40.97 -13.43
C LEU A 211 16.24 41.16 -12.11
N HIS A 212 15.88 42.19 -11.35
CA HIS A 212 16.44 42.40 -10.02
C HIS A 212 16.03 41.27 -9.07
N TYR A 213 16.92 40.77 -8.21
CA TYR A 213 16.70 39.60 -7.36
C TYR A 213 15.44 39.67 -6.49
N LYS A 214 15.03 40.87 -6.04
CA LYS A 214 13.77 41.05 -5.28
C LYS A 214 12.56 40.81 -6.15
N GLU A 215 12.57 41.21 -7.41
CA GLU A 215 11.49 41.02 -8.36
C GLU A 215 11.36 39.53 -8.70
N ILE A 216 12.50 38.84 -8.89
CA ILE A 216 12.53 37.39 -9.11
C ILE A 216 11.88 36.65 -7.95
N TYR A 217 12.21 37.00 -6.71
CA TYR A 217 11.61 36.38 -5.53
C TYR A 217 10.08 36.62 -5.44
N ILE A 218 9.64 37.85 -5.74
CA ILE A 218 8.20 38.19 -5.78
C ILE A 218 7.49 37.41 -6.88
N PHE A 219 8.10 37.32 -8.05
CA PHE A 219 7.55 36.55 -9.18
C PHE A 219 7.43 35.05 -8.85
N ALA A 220 8.47 34.45 -8.29
CA ALA A 220 8.41 33.06 -7.83
C ALA A 220 7.31 32.84 -6.78
N LYS A 221 7.20 33.72 -5.81
CA LYS A 221 6.15 33.69 -4.78
C LYS A 221 4.76 33.77 -5.39
N GLN A 222 4.56 34.68 -6.35
CA GLN A 222 3.28 34.81 -7.04
C GLN A 222 2.90 33.50 -7.76
N LYS A 223 3.83 32.92 -8.52
CA LYS A 223 3.59 31.68 -9.30
C LYS A 223 3.26 30.49 -8.40
N VAL A 224 3.95 30.33 -7.28
CA VAL A 224 3.66 29.26 -6.31
C VAL A 224 2.28 29.48 -5.65
N THR A 225 1.93 30.75 -5.35
CA THR A 225 0.61 31.08 -4.77
C THR A 225 -0.52 30.83 -5.75
N GLU A 226 -0.36 31.24 -7.02
CA GLU A 226 -1.31 30.97 -8.10
C GLU A 226 -1.57 29.45 -8.26
N TYR A 227 -0.51 28.66 -8.23
CA TYR A 227 -0.59 27.20 -8.27
C TYR A 227 -1.39 26.65 -7.07
N ALA A 228 -1.02 27.03 -5.84
CA ALA A 228 -1.72 26.55 -4.64
C ALA A 228 -3.20 26.86 -4.65
N GLN A 229 -3.59 28.04 -5.16
CA GLN A 229 -4.98 28.44 -5.34
C GLN A 229 -5.68 27.62 -6.42
N SER A 230 -4.99 27.33 -7.55
CA SER A 230 -5.56 26.58 -8.69
C SER A 230 -5.89 25.13 -8.33
N VAL A 231 -5.11 24.51 -7.46
CA VAL A 231 -5.34 23.13 -7.00
C VAL A 231 -6.33 23.05 -5.83
N GLY A 232 -6.85 24.20 -5.37
CA GLY A 232 -7.86 24.27 -4.30
C GLY A 232 -7.33 23.76 -2.96
N TRP A 233 -6.02 23.79 -2.74
CA TRP A 233 -5.37 23.25 -1.54
C TRP A 233 -5.99 23.73 -0.23
N ALA A 234 -6.31 24.99 -0.13
CA ALA A 234 -6.97 25.58 1.05
C ALA A 234 -8.40 25.04 1.32
N ARG A 235 -8.96 24.23 0.43
CA ARG A 235 -10.28 23.58 0.59
C ARG A 235 -10.19 22.11 0.95
N LEU A 236 -8.97 21.53 0.94
CA LEU A 236 -8.73 20.11 1.20
C LEU A 236 -8.15 19.85 2.59
N THR A 237 -7.81 20.90 3.31
CA THR A 237 -7.37 20.90 4.72
C THR A 237 -8.47 21.43 5.64
#